data_a5b4fe64d16541c73563a93234ce9661
#
_entry.id   a5b4fe64d16541c73563a93234ce9661
#
_cell.length_a   1.000
_cell.length_b   1.000
_cell.length_c   1.000
_cell.angle_alpha   90.00
_cell.angle_beta   90.00
_cell.angle_gamma   90.00
#
_symmetry.space_group_name_H-M   'P 1'
#
loop_
_entity.id
_entity.type
_entity.pdbx_description
1 polymer ?
#
loop_
_entity_poly.entity_id
_entity_poly.type
_entity_poly.pdbx_seq_one_letter_code
_entity_poly.pdbx_strand_id
1 'polypeptide(L)'
;MILLLLGKTLCSAQDKVEQFAHAIARTEGYYVHGSLPSRCHNAGDLKVMSNHSKYPGQIGVCKGGHVRFVNDAAGYAALRHEIEKILAGESRWYKQEMTLQQMGKFYAQNSRLWAKNLARNLGVSPSTTLQEYFEIAPRIRVEMKPYPLGRA
;
A
#
# COMPACT_ATOMS: atom_id res chain seq x y z
N MET A 1 35.24 25.25 -14.59
CA MET A 1 34.05 25.34 -13.75
C MET A 1 33.27 24.06 -13.95
N ILE A 2 33.47 23.08 -13.06
CA ILE A 2 32.87 21.74 -13.14
C ILE A 2 31.48 21.83 -12.49
N LEU A 3 30.41 21.70 -13.28
CA LEU A 3 29.05 21.65 -12.81
C LEU A 3 28.80 20.28 -12.21
N LEU A 4 28.87 20.20 -10.87
CA LEU A 4 28.42 19.03 -10.11
C LEU A 4 26.89 18.92 -10.27
N LEU A 5 26.45 18.13 -11.24
CA LEU A 5 25.10 17.61 -11.29
C LEU A 5 24.94 16.66 -10.10
N LEU A 6 24.37 17.18 -9.01
CA LEU A 6 23.83 16.37 -7.91
C LEU A 6 22.71 15.51 -8.50
N GLY A 7 23.07 14.29 -8.91
CA GLY A 7 22.12 13.28 -9.32
C GLY A 7 21.24 12.91 -8.13
N LYS A 8 20.05 13.51 -8.02
CA LYS A 8 18.96 12.91 -7.26
C LYS A 8 18.65 11.60 -7.97
N THR A 9 19.09 10.49 -7.40
CA THR A 9 18.67 9.16 -7.85
C THR A 9 17.16 9.16 -7.72
N LEU A 10 16.44 9.26 -8.84
CA LEU A 10 14.99 9.11 -8.89
C LEU A 10 14.71 7.69 -8.40
N CYS A 11 14.16 7.56 -7.19
CA CYS A 11 13.69 6.30 -6.67
C CYS A 11 12.62 5.79 -7.65
N SER A 12 12.79 4.58 -8.19
CA SER A 12 11.83 4.02 -9.12
C SER A 12 10.49 3.76 -8.44
N ALA A 13 9.41 3.66 -9.21
CA ALA A 13 8.10 3.30 -8.67
C ALA A 13 8.16 1.94 -7.94
N GLN A 14 8.96 1.01 -8.46
CA GLN A 14 9.20 -0.30 -7.84
C GLN A 14 9.89 -0.16 -6.48
N ASP A 15 10.91 0.72 -6.37
CA ASP A 15 11.59 0.98 -5.10
C ASP A 15 10.63 1.54 -4.04
N LYS A 16 9.69 2.39 -4.45
CA LYS A 16 8.65 2.93 -3.55
C LYS A 16 7.66 1.86 -3.10
N VAL A 17 7.28 0.92 -3.97
CA VAL A 17 6.45 -0.23 -3.60
C VAL A 17 7.15 -1.07 -2.54
N GLU A 18 8.44 -1.38 -2.73
CA GLU A 18 9.23 -2.13 -1.75
C GLU A 18 9.34 -1.37 -0.41
N GLN A 19 9.66 -0.08 -0.44
CA GLN A 19 9.74 0.74 0.78
C GLN A 19 8.41 0.76 1.53
N PHE A 20 7.30 0.89 0.81
CA PHE A 20 5.97 0.89 1.40
C PHE A 20 5.60 -0.47 1.99
N ALA A 21 5.92 -1.57 1.30
CA ALA A 21 5.71 -2.92 1.79
C ALA A 21 6.51 -3.18 3.07
N HIS A 22 7.79 -2.81 3.11
CA HIS A 22 8.61 -2.92 4.32
C HIS A 22 8.09 -2.07 5.47
N ALA A 23 7.60 -0.86 5.20
CA ALA A 23 7.01 0.00 6.22
C ALA A 23 5.73 -0.59 6.82
N ILE A 24 4.85 -1.18 5.99
CA ILE A 24 3.67 -1.92 6.47
C ILE A 24 4.12 -3.11 7.32
N ALA A 25 4.99 -3.96 6.81
CA ALA A 25 5.47 -5.14 7.54
C ALA A 25 6.03 -4.78 8.92
N ARG A 26 6.80 -3.70 9.01
CA ARG A 26 7.31 -3.19 10.29
C ARG A 26 6.18 -2.69 11.19
N THR A 27 5.21 -1.99 10.64
CA THR A 27 4.06 -1.46 11.39
C THR A 27 3.20 -2.59 11.96
N GLU A 28 3.05 -3.69 11.21
CA GLU A 28 2.32 -4.89 11.64
C GLU A 28 3.10 -5.78 12.61
N GLY A 29 4.36 -5.44 12.90
CA GLY A 29 5.20 -6.24 13.79
C GLY A 29 5.70 -7.54 13.17
N TYR A 30 5.74 -7.63 11.84
CA TYR A 30 6.22 -8.82 11.12
C TYR A 30 7.64 -9.22 11.51
N TYR A 31 8.51 -8.23 11.78
CA TYR A 31 9.90 -8.49 12.20
C TYR A 31 10.06 -8.82 13.68
N VAL A 32 8.96 -8.81 14.44
CA VAL A 32 8.97 -9.24 15.85
C VAL A 32 8.88 -10.77 15.88
N HIS A 33 9.92 -11.41 16.37
CA HIS A 33 9.96 -12.89 16.48
C HIS A 33 8.75 -13.41 17.27
N GLY A 34 8.07 -14.41 16.70
CA GLY A 34 6.91 -15.03 17.31
C GLY A 34 5.60 -14.24 17.24
N SER A 35 5.59 -13.06 16.63
CA SER A 35 4.34 -12.34 16.30
C SER A 35 3.45 -13.16 15.37
N LEU A 36 2.15 -12.85 15.33
CA LEU A 36 1.23 -13.54 14.42
C LEU A 36 1.64 -13.38 12.96
N PRO A 37 1.93 -12.16 12.45
CA PRO A 37 2.40 -11.98 11.08
C PRO A 37 3.67 -12.79 10.77
N SER A 38 4.64 -12.80 11.67
CA SER A 38 5.89 -13.56 11.51
C SER A 38 5.63 -15.08 11.40
N ARG A 39 4.85 -15.65 12.32
CA ARG A 39 4.53 -17.09 12.34
C ARG A 39 3.69 -17.54 11.14
N CYS A 40 2.94 -16.61 10.54
CA CYS A 40 2.09 -16.88 9.39
C CYS A 40 2.76 -16.56 8.05
N HIS A 41 4.01 -16.11 8.05
CA HIS A 41 4.71 -15.59 6.86
C HIS A 41 3.90 -14.51 6.12
N ASN A 42 3.20 -13.66 6.87
CA ASN A 42 2.22 -12.70 6.37
C ASN A 42 2.67 -11.27 6.66
N ALA A 43 3.56 -10.75 5.83
CA ALA A 43 4.20 -9.44 6.02
C ALA A 43 3.20 -8.27 6.11
N GLY A 44 2.06 -8.37 5.43
CA GLY A 44 1.01 -7.35 5.43
C GLY A 44 -0.12 -7.60 6.41
N ASP A 45 -0.03 -8.63 7.24
CA ASP A 45 -1.13 -9.09 8.11
C ASP A 45 -2.46 -9.26 7.36
N LEU A 46 -2.37 -9.68 6.09
CA LEU A 46 -3.48 -9.78 5.17
C LEU A 46 -4.52 -10.78 5.64
N LYS A 47 -5.80 -10.44 5.47
CA LYS A 47 -6.92 -11.34 5.75
C LYS A 47 -7.34 -12.10 4.50
N VAL A 48 -8.02 -13.23 4.72
CA VAL A 48 -8.65 -13.99 3.64
C VAL A 48 -9.58 -13.11 2.83
N MET A 49 -9.59 -13.30 1.53
CA MET A 49 -10.45 -12.51 0.64
C MET A 49 -11.91 -12.88 0.84
N SER A 50 -12.79 -11.88 0.82
CA SER A 50 -14.24 -12.05 1.04
C SER A 50 -14.92 -12.93 -0.01
N ASN A 51 -14.36 -13.02 -1.21
CA ASN A 51 -14.84 -13.88 -2.30
C ASN A 51 -14.28 -15.31 -2.24
N HIS A 52 -13.59 -15.68 -1.14
CA HIS A 52 -12.95 -16.98 -0.94
C HIS A 52 -11.85 -17.34 -1.94
N SER A 53 -11.42 -16.42 -2.82
CA SER A 53 -10.22 -16.64 -3.64
C SER A 53 -8.99 -16.69 -2.76
N LYS A 54 -7.92 -17.32 -3.27
CA LYS A 54 -6.66 -17.47 -2.52
C LYS A 54 -5.56 -16.63 -3.16
N TYR A 55 -4.71 -16.09 -2.31
CA TYR A 55 -3.45 -15.53 -2.76
C TYR A 55 -2.51 -16.65 -3.26
N PRO A 56 -1.69 -16.38 -4.28
CA PRO A 56 -0.59 -17.29 -4.62
C PRO A 56 0.25 -17.60 -3.38
N GLY A 57 0.55 -18.87 -3.15
CA GLY A 57 1.30 -19.33 -1.98
C GLY A 57 0.52 -19.36 -0.65
N GLN A 58 -0.77 -19.07 -0.65
CA GLN A 58 -1.62 -19.26 0.53
C GLN A 58 -1.83 -20.75 0.80
N ILE A 59 -1.44 -21.22 2.00
CA ILE A 59 -1.55 -22.61 2.42
C ILE A 59 -2.56 -22.84 3.55
N GLY A 60 -3.12 -21.77 4.11
CA GLY A 60 -4.06 -21.89 5.22
C GLY A 60 -4.47 -20.53 5.79
N VAL A 61 -5.03 -20.60 6.98
CA VAL A 61 -5.52 -19.44 7.74
C VAL A 61 -4.98 -19.49 9.16
N CYS A 62 -4.51 -18.36 9.63
CA CYS A 62 -4.09 -18.13 11.00
C CYS A 62 -5.24 -17.57 11.84
N LYS A 63 -5.00 -17.41 13.15
CA LYS A 63 -5.96 -16.83 14.11
C LYS A 63 -6.50 -15.50 13.58
N GLY A 64 -7.80 -15.28 13.74
CA GLY A 64 -8.45 -14.02 13.36
C GLY A 64 -8.69 -13.86 11.85
N GLY A 65 -8.59 -14.94 11.06
CA GLY A 65 -8.83 -14.89 9.61
C GLY A 65 -7.65 -14.36 8.80
N HIS A 66 -6.44 -14.30 9.41
CA HIS A 66 -5.24 -13.87 8.69
C HIS A 66 -4.70 -15.00 7.81
N VAL A 67 -4.21 -14.66 6.63
CA VAL A 67 -3.67 -15.63 5.68
C VAL A 67 -2.37 -16.24 6.23
N ARG A 68 -2.20 -17.56 6.02
CA ARG A 68 -0.92 -18.23 6.17
C ARG A 68 -0.30 -18.49 4.82
N PHE A 69 0.91 -18.01 4.62
CA PHE A 69 1.70 -18.26 3.40
C PHE A 69 2.72 -19.38 3.61
N VAL A 70 3.12 -19.99 2.50
CA VAL A 70 4.09 -21.09 2.47
C VAL A 70 5.48 -20.64 2.94
N ASN A 71 5.85 -19.39 2.71
CA ASN A 71 7.10 -18.76 3.11
C ASN A 71 7.00 -17.23 3.06
N ASP A 72 8.03 -16.56 3.54
CA ASP A 72 8.10 -15.10 3.60
C ASP A 72 8.01 -14.45 2.20
N ALA A 73 8.64 -15.05 1.18
CA ALA A 73 8.62 -14.53 -0.17
C ALA A 73 7.19 -14.46 -0.73
N ALA A 74 6.37 -15.49 -0.47
CA ALA A 74 4.96 -15.53 -0.89
C ALA A 74 4.13 -14.46 -0.15
N GLY A 75 4.33 -14.28 1.16
CA GLY A 75 3.65 -13.24 1.94
C GLY A 75 4.01 -11.83 1.49
N TYR A 76 5.28 -11.58 1.20
CA TYR A 76 5.72 -10.30 0.64
C TYR A 76 5.19 -10.06 -0.78
N ALA A 77 5.17 -11.08 -1.62
CA ALA A 77 4.60 -10.97 -2.97
C ALA A 77 3.11 -10.60 -2.92
N ALA A 78 2.35 -11.19 -2.00
CA ALA A 78 0.95 -10.85 -1.80
C ALA A 78 0.77 -9.39 -1.33
N LEU A 79 1.58 -8.92 -0.39
CA LEU A 79 1.55 -7.53 0.08
C LEU A 79 1.88 -6.55 -1.05
N ARG A 80 2.93 -6.80 -1.83
CA ARG A 80 3.28 -5.97 -2.99
C ARG A 80 2.15 -5.92 -4.00
N HIS A 81 1.54 -7.05 -4.30
CA HIS A 81 0.39 -7.10 -5.21
C HIS A 81 -0.78 -6.23 -4.74
N GLU A 82 -1.11 -6.23 -3.45
CA GLU A 82 -2.14 -5.34 -2.91
C GLU A 82 -1.76 -3.85 -3.04
N ILE A 83 -0.49 -3.49 -2.85
CA ILE A 83 0.00 -2.13 -3.06
C ILE A 83 -0.10 -1.75 -4.54
N GLU A 84 0.32 -2.62 -5.45
CA GLU A 84 0.24 -2.40 -6.91
C GLU A 84 -1.20 -2.20 -7.38
N LYS A 85 -2.17 -2.92 -6.81
CA LYS A 85 -3.60 -2.69 -7.07
C LYS A 85 -4.05 -1.28 -6.66
N ILE A 86 -3.51 -0.73 -5.56
CA ILE A 86 -3.79 0.65 -5.16
C ILE A 86 -3.25 1.61 -6.24
N LEU A 87 -2.02 1.40 -6.70
CA LEU A 87 -1.39 2.23 -7.73
C LEU A 87 -2.12 2.16 -9.08
N ALA A 88 -2.65 1.00 -9.43
CA ALA A 88 -3.46 0.81 -10.62
C ALA A 88 -4.90 1.38 -10.49
N GLY A 89 -5.32 1.78 -9.29
CA GLY A 89 -6.69 2.21 -9.01
C GLY A 89 -7.70 1.07 -8.98
N GLU A 90 -7.23 -0.16 -8.83
CA GLU A 90 -8.02 -1.40 -8.82
C GLU A 90 -8.41 -1.86 -7.40
N SER A 91 -7.82 -1.24 -6.37
CA SER A 91 -8.15 -1.59 -5.00
C SER A 91 -9.60 -1.25 -4.67
N ARG A 92 -10.32 -2.22 -4.11
CA ARG A 92 -11.69 -2.02 -3.64
C ARG A 92 -11.76 -1.05 -2.46
N TRP A 93 -10.78 -1.10 -1.56
CA TRP A 93 -10.80 -0.42 -0.27
C TRP A 93 -9.97 0.85 -0.24
N TYR A 94 -8.83 0.86 -0.90
CA TYR A 94 -7.87 1.94 -0.85
C TYR A 94 -7.89 2.76 -2.13
N LYS A 95 -8.02 4.07 -1.97
CA LYS A 95 -7.98 5.03 -3.08
C LYS A 95 -6.68 5.82 -3.00
N GLN A 96 -6.15 6.22 -4.14
CA GLN A 96 -4.89 6.96 -4.24
C GLN A 96 -4.92 8.29 -3.50
N GLU A 97 -6.10 8.92 -3.40
CA GLU A 97 -6.33 10.19 -2.72
C GLU A 97 -6.43 10.05 -1.19
N MET A 98 -6.49 8.84 -0.66
CA MET A 98 -6.51 8.61 0.79
C MET A 98 -5.19 8.99 1.43
N THR A 99 -5.27 9.66 2.58
CA THR A 99 -4.12 9.85 3.47
C THR A 99 -3.78 8.54 4.18
N LEU A 100 -2.54 8.45 4.70
CA LEU A 100 -2.16 7.30 5.54
C LEU A 100 -3.09 7.15 6.75
N GLN A 101 -3.58 8.27 7.30
CA GLN A 101 -4.54 8.24 8.41
C GLN A 101 -5.90 7.66 7.99
N GLN A 102 -6.37 7.97 6.79
CA GLN A 102 -7.59 7.38 6.24
C GLN A 102 -7.42 5.88 5.92
N MET A 103 -6.26 5.51 5.36
CA MET A 103 -5.90 4.11 5.12
C MET A 103 -5.93 3.29 6.42
N GLY A 104 -5.42 3.84 7.51
CA GLY A 104 -5.40 3.19 8.82
C GLY A 104 -6.79 2.79 9.33
N LYS A 105 -7.85 3.52 8.96
CA LYS A 105 -9.23 3.18 9.35
C LYS A 105 -9.70 1.83 8.81
N PHE A 106 -9.17 1.42 7.68
CA PHE A 106 -9.47 0.13 7.06
C PHE A 106 -8.49 -0.97 7.48
N TYR A 107 -7.31 -0.60 7.94
CA TYR A 107 -6.23 -1.54 8.21
C TYR A 107 -6.20 -2.03 9.67
N ALA A 108 -6.47 -1.16 10.63
CA ALA A 108 -6.28 -1.47 12.05
C ALA A 108 -7.36 -0.91 12.96
N GLN A 109 -7.61 -1.60 14.08
CA GLN A 109 -8.54 -1.11 15.12
C GLN A 109 -8.05 0.21 15.73
N ASN A 110 -6.77 0.32 16.05
CA ASN A 110 -6.16 1.58 16.47
C ASN A 110 -5.58 2.30 15.24
N SER A 111 -6.47 2.83 14.42
CA SER A 111 -6.14 3.47 13.15
C SER A 111 -5.16 4.64 13.26
N ARG A 112 -5.29 5.44 14.33
CA ARG A 112 -4.42 6.60 14.57
C ARG A 112 -2.98 6.17 14.87
N LEU A 113 -2.81 5.19 15.76
CA LEU A 113 -1.48 4.70 16.10
C LEU A 113 -0.83 3.99 14.91
N TRP A 114 -1.60 3.19 14.19
CA TRP A 114 -1.15 2.50 13.00
C TRP A 114 -0.63 3.50 11.95
N ALA A 115 -1.43 4.50 11.61
CA ALA A 115 -1.06 5.52 10.64
C ALA A 115 0.19 6.33 11.06
N LYS A 116 0.30 6.66 12.36
CA LYS A 116 1.47 7.35 12.91
C LYS A 116 2.74 6.49 12.78
N ASN A 117 2.64 5.19 13.04
CA ASN A 117 3.76 4.27 12.92
C ASN A 117 4.16 4.07 11.46
N LEU A 118 3.19 3.87 10.56
CA LEU A 118 3.45 3.76 9.13
C LEU A 118 4.13 5.03 8.59
N ALA A 119 3.58 6.20 8.88
CA ALA A 119 4.15 7.48 8.47
C ALA A 119 5.58 7.67 8.96
N ARG A 120 5.88 7.30 10.22
CA ARG A 120 7.23 7.33 10.78
C ARG A 120 8.16 6.39 10.02
N ASN A 121 7.71 5.16 9.72
CA ASN A 121 8.50 4.19 8.98
C ASN A 121 8.78 4.62 7.54
N LEU A 122 7.92 5.46 6.96
CA LEU A 122 8.07 6.03 5.62
C LEU A 122 8.80 7.38 5.60
N GLY A 123 9.00 8.02 6.77
CA GLY A 123 9.59 9.36 6.85
C GLY A 123 8.69 10.48 6.35
N VAL A 124 7.36 10.32 6.46
CA VAL A 124 6.36 11.28 5.99
C VAL A 124 5.34 11.62 7.08
N SER A 125 4.40 12.54 6.78
CA SER A 125 3.28 12.86 7.67
C SER A 125 2.14 11.84 7.53
N PRO A 126 1.37 11.56 8.60
CA PRO A 126 0.12 10.80 8.49
C PRO A 126 -0.93 11.41 7.55
N SER A 127 -0.83 12.70 7.26
CA SER A 127 -1.68 13.42 6.30
C SER A 127 -1.22 13.28 4.84
N THR A 128 -0.06 12.69 4.59
CA THR A 128 0.42 12.39 3.23
C THR A 128 -0.54 11.42 2.55
N THR A 129 -0.98 11.74 1.35
CA THR A 129 -1.80 10.84 0.54
C THR A 129 -0.95 9.75 -0.12
N LEU A 130 -1.58 8.65 -0.50
CA LEU A 130 -0.91 7.60 -1.27
C LEU A 130 -0.42 8.16 -2.62
N GLN A 131 -1.22 9.03 -3.24
CA GLN A 131 -0.85 9.71 -4.48
C GLN A 131 0.41 10.55 -4.33
N GLU A 132 0.52 11.34 -3.26
CA GLU A 132 1.72 12.15 -2.97
C GLU A 132 2.93 11.26 -2.69
N TYR A 133 2.77 10.22 -1.87
CA TYR A 133 3.88 9.32 -1.54
C TYR A 133 4.45 8.63 -2.79
N PHE A 134 3.58 8.09 -3.64
CA PHE A 134 3.98 7.39 -4.85
C PHE A 134 4.22 8.32 -6.06
N GLU A 135 4.02 9.63 -5.92
CA GLU A 135 4.17 10.64 -6.99
C GLU A 135 3.30 10.33 -8.21
N ILE A 136 2.07 9.86 -7.96
CA ILE A 136 1.10 9.58 -9.01
C ILE A 136 0.52 10.90 -9.50
N ALA A 137 0.57 11.13 -10.83
CA ALA A 137 -0.04 12.32 -11.42
C ALA A 137 -1.56 12.33 -11.16
N PRO A 138 -2.15 13.47 -10.76
CA PRO A 138 -3.59 13.58 -10.57
C PRO A 138 -4.32 13.27 -11.88
N ARG A 139 -5.39 12.48 -11.79
CA ARG A 139 -6.27 12.25 -12.94
C ARG A 139 -6.94 13.58 -13.29
N ILE A 140 -6.56 14.18 -14.40
CA ILE A 140 -7.25 15.38 -14.94
C ILE A 140 -8.63 14.91 -15.40
N ARG A 141 -9.68 15.25 -14.62
CA ARG A 141 -11.04 15.18 -15.14
C ARG A 141 -11.17 16.29 -16.18
N VAL A 142 -11.05 15.94 -17.44
CA VAL A 142 -11.48 16.83 -18.52
C VAL A 142 -13.00 16.84 -18.46
N GLU A 143 -13.58 17.85 -17.80
CA GLU A 143 -14.99 18.15 -17.98
C GLU A 143 -15.16 18.57 -19.44
N MET A 144 -15.56 17.65 -20.29
CA MET A 144 -16.01 18.00 -21.65
C MET A 144 -17.28 18.80 -21.48
N LYS A 145 -17.19 20.13 -21.50
CA LYS A 145 -18.36 20.99 -21.67
C LYS A 145 -19.02 20.54 -22.96
N PRO A 146 -20.32 20.23 -22.96
CA PRO A 146 -21.02 19.90 -24.18
C PRO A 146 -20.86 21.06 -25.13
N TYR A 147 -20.38 20.78 -26.34
CA TYR A 147 -20.32 21.75 -27.42
C TYR A 147 -21.73 22.28 -27.68
N PRO A 148 -21.97 23.59 -27.63
CA PRO A 148 -23.29 24.10 -28.00
C PRO A 148 -23.51 23.73 -29.47
N LEU A 149 -24.47 22.83 -29.70
CA LEU A 149 -24.94 22.55 -31.05
C LEU A 149 -25.50 23.87 -31.60
N GLY A 150 -24.79 24.46 -32.56
CA GLY A 150 -25.24 25.63 -33.25
C GLY A 150 -26.63 25.38 -33.83
N ARG A 151 -27.58 26.26 -33.49
CA ARG A 151 -28.89 26.26 -34.14
C ARG A 151 -28.66 26.56 -35.62
N ALA A 152 -29.10 25.65 -36.49
CA ALA A 152 -29.29 25.94 -37.90
C ALA A 152 -30.41 26.95 -38.09
#